data_60045e393f08a1d69c4bd8704b910399
#
_entry.id   60045e393f08a1d69c4bd8704b910399
#
_cell.length_a   1.000
_cell.length_b   1.000
_cell.length_c   1.000
_cell.angle_alpha   90.00
_cell.angle_beta   90.00
_cell.angle_gamma   90.00
#
_symmetry.space_group_name_H-M   'P 1'
#
loop_
_entity.id
_entity.type
_entity.pdbx_description
1 polymer ?
#
loop_
_entity_poly.entity_id
_entity_poly.type
_entity_poly.pdbx_seq_one_letter_code
_entity_poly.pdbx_strand_id
1 'polypeptide(L)'
;MQTGTAPSLAAWLDARRAAIDLALDRYLPGPPAVPPVLSAAMRYSLLAGGKRLRPALTLAAAEAVAASPADVDLALPAACAIEWIHTYSLVHDDLPAMDDDSLRRGRPTSHVVHGEGLAVLAGDGLLTEAFGLLAREPVALDPALVARKLRTVAIVAEAAGAAGMVGGHALDLAAAGQVGAAPPTPPDAPPLPAMPP
;
A
#
# COMPACT_ATOMS: atom_id res chain seq x y z
N MET A 1 -31.09 16.25 24.52
CA MET A 1 -30.17 15.15 24.19
C MET A 1 -30.67 14.49 22.91
N GLN A 2 -30.08 14.83 21.77
CA GLN A 2 -30.37 14.10 20.51
C GLN A 2 -29.66 12.77 20.57
N THR A 3 -30.40 11.68 20.69
CA THR A 3 -29.90 10.31 20.48
C THR A 3 -29.72 10.14 18.97
N GLY A 4 -28.61 10.63 18.46
CA GLY A 4 -28.22 10.35 17.08
C GLY A 4 -28.03 8.83 16.95
N THR A 5 -28.87 8.20 16.14
CA THR A 5 -28.73 6.78 15.79
C THR A 5 -27.37 6.61 15.13
N ALA A 6 -26.54 5.69 15.62
CA ALA A 6 -25.26 5.38 14.99
C ALA A 6 -25.48 5.03 13.51
N PRO A 7 -24.60 5.48 12.59
CA PRO A 7 -24.75 5.18 11.17
C PRO A 7 -24.71 3.67 10.95
N SER A 8 -25.44 3.18 9.94
CA SER A 8 -25.30 1.80 9.52
C SER A 8 -23.87 1.53 9.03
N LEU A 9 -23.40 0.28 9.08
CA LEU A 9 -22.07 -0.12 8.59
C LEU A 9 -21.89 0.32 7.12
N ALA A 10 -22.92 0.21 6.29
CA ALA A 10 -22.85 0.62 4.88
C ALA A 10 -22.63 2.13 4.76
N ALA A 11 -23.40 2.94 5.50
CA ALA A 11 -23.24 4.40 5.48
C ALA A 11 -21.87 4.84 6.03
N TRP A 12 -21.34 4.15 7.05
CA TRP A 12 -20.01 4.40 7.57
C TRP A 12 -18.93 4.08 6.52
N LEU A 13 -19.00 2.90 5.87
CA LEU A 13 -18.07 2.50 4.83
C LEU A 13 -18.08 3.47 3.63
N ASP A 14 -19.26 3.91 3.18
CA ASP A 14 -19.38 4.85 2.06
C ASP A 14 -18.77 6.21 2.40
N ALA A 15 -19.02 6.72 3.60
CA ALA A 15 -18.43 7.98 4.07
C ALA A 15 -16.89 7.88 4.18
N ARG A 16 -16.37 6.77 4.73
CA ARG A 16 -14.92 6.53 4.84
C ARG A 16 -14.26 6.37 3.46
N ARG A 17 -14.90 5.63 2.54
CA ARG A 17 -14.41 5.47 1.18
C ARG A 17 -14.27 6.81 0.45
N ALA A 18 -15.26 7.67 0.54
CA ALA A 18 -15.20 9.00 -0.07
C ALA A 18 -14.05 9.85 0.50
N ALA A 19 -13.87 9.85 1.83
CA ALA A 19 -12.77 10.56 2.48
C ALA A 19 -11.39 9.98 2.09
N ILE A 20 -11.28 8.66 2.00
CA ILE A 20 -10.06 7.96 1.60
C ILE A 20 -9.71 8.30 0.15
N ASP A 21 -10.67 8.23 -0.79
CA ASP A 21 -10.42 8.52 -2.20
C ASP A 21 -9.92 9.96 -2.40
N LEU A 22 -10.49 10.93 -1.69
CA LEU A 22 -9.99 12.32 -1.69
C LEU A 22 -8.57 12.43 -1.12
N ALA A 23 -8.27 11.70 -0.04
CA ALA A 23 -6.96 11.73 0.58
C ALA A 23 -5.90 11.04 -0.30
N LEU A 24 -6.23 9.92 -0.95
CA LEU A 24 -5.36 9.23 -1.90
C LEU A 24 -4.93 10.14 -3.04
N ASP A 25 -5.88 10.89 -3.63
CA ASP A 25 -5.59 11.84 -4.71
C ASP A 25 -4.77 13.04 -4.21
N ARG A 26 -5.08 13.56 -3.03
CA ARG A 26 -4.39 14.70 -2.43
C ARG A 26 -2.95 14.42 -2.04
N TYR A 27 -2.68 13.25 -1.45
CA TYR A 27 -1.34 12.90 -0.96
C TYR A 27 -0.41 12.42 -2.07
N LEU A 28 -0.95 11.87 -3.17
CA LEU A 28 -0.11 11.36 -4.25
C LEU A 28 0.58 12.52 -4.98
N PRO A 29 1.93 12.55 -4.99
CA PRO A 29 2.65 13.62 -5.64
C PRO A 29 2.40 13.63 -7.16
N GLY A 30 2.50 14.82 -7.75
CA GLY A 30 2.29 15.04 -9.17
C GLY A 30 3.24 16.10 -9.74
N PRO A 31 3.05 16.47 -11.01
CA PRO A 31 3.85 17.51 -11.64
C PRO A 31 3.77 18.85 -10.87
N PRO A 32 4.85 19.65 -10.83
CA PRO A 32 6.15 19.40 -11.52
C PRO A 32 7.12 18.51 -10.74
N ALA A 33 6.80 18.08 -9.50
CA ALA A 33 7.70 17.29 -8.65
C ALA A 33 7.91 15.85 -9.19
N VAL A 34 6.92 15.30 -9.90
CA VAL A 34 6.98 13.98 -10.51
C VAL A 34 6.80 14.10 -12.02
N PRO A 35 7.57 13.34 -12.84
CA PRO A 35 7.37 13.32 -14.29
C PRO A 35 5.91 13.01 -14.65
N PRO A 36 5.29 13.75 -15.60
CA PRO A 36 3.87 13.59 -15.91
C PRO A 36 3.48 12.16 -16.31
N VAL A 37 4.32 11.45 -17.05
CA VAL A 37 4.09 10.07 -17.48
C VAL A 37 4.04 9.10 -16.28
N LEU A 38 4.92 9.26 -15.30
CA LEU A 38 4.95 8.44 -14.10
C LEU A 38 3.74 8.75 -13.21
N SER A 39 3.45 10.03 -12.99
CA SER A 39 2.27 10.46 -12.23
C SER A 39 0.97 9.91 -12.83
N ALA A 40 0.85 9.90 -14.17
CA ALA A 40 -0.30 9.34 -14.86
C ALA A 40 -0.45 7.83 -14.62
N ALA A 41 0.64 7.06 -14.70
CA ALA A 41 0.63 5.62 -14.48
C ALA A 41 0.31 5.24 -13.02
N MET A 42 0.89 5.96 -12.04
CA MET A 42 0.57 5.77 -10.62
C MET A 42 -0.91 6.05 -10.33
N ARG A 43 -1.44 7.18 -10.82
CA ARG A 43 -2.84 7.59 -10.65
C ARG A 43 -3.81 6.65 -11.35
N TYR A 44 -3.45 6.15 -12.54
CA TYR A 44 -4.26 5.20 -13.30
C TYR A 44 -4.63 3.98 -12.46
N SER A 45 -3.67 3.39 -11.76
CA SER A 45 -3.87 2.20 -10.93
C SER A 45 -4.50 2.55 -9.57
N LEU A 46 -4.01 3.57 -8.88
CA LEU A 46 -4.48 3.94 -7.56
C LEU A 46 -5.93 4.41 -7.55
N LEU A 47 -6.30 5.24 -8.54
CA LEU A 47 -7.63 5.85 -8.62
C LEU A 47 -8.62 5.04 -9.47
N ALA A 48 -8.27 3.80 -9.84
CA ALA A 48 -9.15 2.87 -10.56
C ALA A 48 -10.39 2.43 -9.74
N GLY A 49 -10.58 2.96 -8.55
CA GLY A 49 -11.64 2.57 -7.62
C GLY A 49 -11.28 1.34 -6.79
N GLY A 50 -12.27 0.81 -6.09
CA GLY A 50 -12.11 -0.37 -5.23
C GLY A 50 -12.93 -0.26 -3.94
N LYS A 51 -12.91 -1.33 -3.14
CA LYS A 51 -13.66 -1.39 -1.86
C LYS A 51 -12.99 -0.58 -0.75
N ARG A 52 -11.72 -0.21 -0.90
CA ARG A 52 -10.91 0.51 0.11
C ARG A 52 -10.98 -0.14 1.51
N LEU A 53 -11.02 -1.46 1.56
CA LEU A 53 -11.17 -2.17 2.84
C LEU A 53 -9.95 -1.98 3.76
N ARG A 54 -8.73 -2.01 3.22
CA ARG A 54 -7.51 -1.85 4.02
C ARG A 54 -7.45 -0.49 4.71
N PRO A 55 -7.60 0.63 4.00
CA PRO A 55 -7.65 1.94 4.64
C PRO A 55 -8.88 2.10 5.56
N ALA A 56 -10.05 1.55 5.21
CA ALA A 56 -11.23 1.59 6.08
C ALA A 56 -10.98 0.85 7.40
N LEU A 57 -10.34 -0.33 7.38
CA LEU A 57 -9.96 -1.07 8.59
C LEU A 57 -8.92 -0.31 9.43
N THR A 58 -7.98 0.37 8.79
CA THR A 58 -7.01 1.23 9.49
C THR A 58 -7.72 2.36 10.24
N LEU A 59 -8.69 3.03 9.61
CA LEU A 59 -9.46 4.08 10.27
C LEU A 59 -10.39 3.53 11.35
N ALA A 60 -11.03 2.36 11.13
CA ALA A 60 -11.86 1.71 12.15
C ALA A 60 -11.05 1.34 13.40
N ALA A 61 -9.83 0.82 13.22
CA ALA A 61 -8.94 0.52 14.33
C ALA A 61 -8.53 1.79 15.09
N ALA A 62 -8.26 2.88 14.37
CA ALA A 62 -7.98 4.16 14.98
C ALA A 62 -9.19 4.70 15.76
N GLU A 63 -10.40 4.64 15.19
CA GLU A 63 -11.63 5.05 15.87
C GLU A 63 -11.90 4.28 17.15
N ALA A 64 -11.58 2.99 17.19
CA ALA A 64 -11.79 2.13 18.35
C ALA A 64 -10.93 2.53 19.57
N VAL A 65 -9.80 3.21 19.36
CA VAL A 65 -8.84 3.60 20.42
C VAL A 65 -8.67 5.11 20.56
N ALA A 66 -9.27 5.90 19.68
CA ALA A 66 -9.15 7.36 19.68
C ALA A 66 -9.88 7.98 20.87
N ALA A 67 -9.27 8.98 21.49
CA ALA A 67 -9.91 9.79 22.52
C ALA A 67 -10.77 10.93 21.90
N SER A 68 -10.49 11.31 20.65
CA SER A 68 -11.21 12.36 19.92
C SER A 68 -11.23 12.07 18.42
N PRO A 69 -12.14 12.70 17.65
CA PRO A 69 -12.14 12.60 16.20
C PRO A 69 -10.82 13.06 15.54
N ALA A 70 -10.13 14.05 16.12
CA ALA A 70 -8.84 14.52 15.63
C ALA A 70 -7.73 13.45 15.72
N ASP A 71 -7.83 12.52 16.68
CA ASP A 71 -6.87 11.41 16.80
C ASP A 71 -7.05 10.41 15.64
N VAL A 72 -8.27 10.26 15.11
CA VAL A 72 -8.55 9.40 13.96
C VAL A 72 -7.89 9.96 12.70
N ASP A 73 -7.90 11.29 12.53
CA ASP A 73 -7.30 11.96 11.38
C ASP A 73 -5.78 11.74 11.31
N LEU A 74 -5.12 11.50 12.46
CA LEU A 74 -3.71 11.13 12.50
C LEU A 74 -3.40 9.79 11.82
N ALA A 75 -4.40 8.90 11.68
CA ALA A 75 -4.24 7.60 11.00
C ALA A 75 -4.47 7.67 9.49
N LEU A 76 -4.99 8.78 8.96
CA LEU A 76 -5.31 8.89 7.53
C LEU A 76 -4.09 8.73 6.61
N PRO A 77 -2.89 9.29 6.91
CA PRO A 77 -1.70 9.01 6.11
C PRO A 77 -1.32 7.53 6.10
N ALA A 78 -1.44 6.83 7.22
CA ALA A 78 -1.16 5.39 7.29
C ALA A 78 -2.19 4.58 6.47
N ALA A 79 -3.47 4.94 6.54
CA ALA A 79 -4.51 4.34 5.72
C ALA A 79 -4.22 4.49 4.22
N CYS A 80 -3.79 5.68 3.78
CA CYS A 80 -3.39 5.93 2.40
C CYS A 80 -2.13 5.16 2.00
N ALA A 81 -1.10 5.13 2.84
CA ALA A 81 0.14 4.42 2.59
C ALA A 81 -0.10 2.91 2.38
N ILE A 82 -0.94 2.28 3.20
CA ILE A 82 -1.32 0.87 3.06
C ILE A 82 -2.05 0.61 1.73
N GLU A 83 -2.90 1.53 1.27
CA GLU A 83 -3.56 1.38 -0.04
C GLU A 83 -2.58 1.58 -1.20
N TRP A 84 -1.57 2.46 -1.08
CA TRP A 84 -0.51 2.60 -2.09
C TRP A 84 0.34 1.32 -2.17
N ILE A 85 0.70 0.74 -1.02
CA ILE A 85 1.42 -0.53 -0.95
C ILE A 85 0.57 -1.66 -1.56
N HIS A 86 -0.72 -1.72 -1.29
CA HIS A 86 -1.60 -2.68 -1.95
C HIS A 86 -1.69 -2.45 -3.45
N THR A 87 -1.73 -1.19 -3.89
CA THR A 87 -1.83 -0.88 -5.32
C THR A 87 -0.55 -1.24 -6.07
N TYR A 88 0.64 -0.97 -5.49
CA TYR A 88 1.89 -1.37 -6.12
C TYR A 88 1.96 -2.89 -6.28
N SER A 89 1.55 -3.67 -5.27
CA SER A 89 1.57 -5.13 -5.38
C SER A 89 0.70 -5.61 -6.53
N LEU A 90 -0.51 -5.05 -6.69
CA LEU A 90 -1.38 -5.40 -7.81
C LEU A 90 -0.80 -5.01 -9.17
N VAL A 91 -0.12 -3.86 -9.27
CA VAL A 91 0.52 -3.42 -10.51
C VAL A 91 1.65 -4.36 -10.91
N HIS A 92 2.43 -4.85 -9.95
CA HIS A 92 3.52 -5.80 -10.21
C HIS A 92 2.99 -7.21 -10.46
N ASP A 93 1.97 -7.67 -9.71
CA ASP A 93 1.34 -8.97 -9.92
C ASP A 93 0.75 -9.10 -11.33
N ASP A 94 0.21 -8.00 -11.90
CA ASP A 94 -0.36 -7.99 -13.25
C ASP A 94 0.69 -8.15 -14.37
N LEU A 95 1.99 -7.95 -14.10
CA LEU A 95 3.04 -7.99 -15.12
C LEU A 95 3.17 -9.37 -15.78
N PRO A 96 3.64 -9.44 -17.05
CA PRO A 96 3.89 -10.72 -17.74
C PRO A 96 4.89 -11.64 -17.02
N ALA A 97 5.77 -11.09 -16.18
CA ALA A 97 6.70 -11.86 -15.37
C ALA A 97 6.10 -12.44 -14.09
N MET A 98 4.84 -12.14 -13.79
CA MET A 98 4.09 -12.57 -12.62
C MET A 98 2.82 -13.31 -13.07
N ASP A 99 1.62 -12.74 -12.84
CA ASP A 99 0.34 -13.37 -13.18
C ASP A 99 -0.08 -13.22 -14.65
N ASP A 100 0.57 -12.30 -15.41
CA ASP A 100 0.27 -11.97 -16.81
C ASP A 100 -1.21 -11.58 -17.04
N ASP A 101 -1.76 -10.79 -16.12
CA ASP A 101 -3.15 -10.36 -16.20
C ASP A 101 -3.30 -9.10 -17.08
N SER A 102 -4.06 -9.21 -18.17
CA SER A 102 -4.35 -8.06 -19.05
C SER A 102 -5.51 -7.19 -18.58
N LEU A 103 -6.34 -7.67 -17.66
CA LEU A 103 -7.52 -6.99 -17.13
C LEU A 103 -7.59 -7.10 -15.60
N ARG A 104 -7.86 -5.98 -14.92
CA ARG A 104 -8.16 -5.93 -13.49
C ARG A 104 -9.41 -5.08 -13.22
N ARG A 105 -10.39 -5.66 -12.54
CA ARG A 105 -11.70 -5.00 -12.28
C ARG A 105 -12.40 -4.54 -13.58
N GLY A 106 -12.24 -5.28 -14.67
CA GLY A 106 -12.84 -4.95 -15.96
C GLY A 106 -12.13 -3.84 -16.75
N ARG A 107 -10.96 -3.37 -16.29
CA ARG A 107 -10.13 -2.36 -16.98
C ARG A 107 -8.78 -2.97 -17.39
N PRO A 108 -8.17 -2.52 -18.49
CA PRO A 108 -6.81 -2.92 -18.84
C PRO A 108 -5.84 -2.63 -17.69
N THR A 109 -4.88 -3.53 -17.47
CA THR A 109 -3.85 -3.38 -16.43
C THR A 109 -2.82 -2.33 -16.81
N SER A 110 -2.03 -1.87 -15.84
CA SER A 110 -1.09 -0.76 -16.03
C SER A 110 -0.08 -1.04 -17.15
N HIS A 111 0.44 -2.27 -17.23
CA HIS A 111 1.43 -2.62 -18.26
C HIS A 111 0.83 -2.64 -19.68
N VAL A 112 -0.46 -2.96 -19.81
CA VAL A 112 -1.17 -2.92 -21.11
C VAL A 112 -1.35 -1.47 -21.59
N VAL A 113 -1.62 -0.53 -20.67
CA VAL A 113 -1.89 0.88 -21.00
C VAL A 113 -0.61 1.70 -21.15
N HIS A 114 0.36 1.48 -20.27
CA HIS A 114 1.55 2.34 -20.15
C HIS A 114 2.84 1.64 -20.57
N GLY A 115 2.80 0.34 -20.85
CA GLY A 115 3.97 -0.49 -21.09
C GLY A 115 4.59 -1.02 -19.80
N GLU A 116 5.28 -2.17 -19.89
CA GLU A 116 5.85 -2.90 -18.76
C GLU A 116 6.81 -2.05 -17.92
N GLY A 117 7.77 -1.39 -18.57
CA GLY A 117 8.77 -0.58 -17.87
C GLY A 117 8.16 0.54 -17.03
N LEU A 118 7.10 1.22 -17.55
CA LEU A 118 6.45 2.28 -16.79
C LEU A 118 5.54 1.71 -15.70
N ALA A 119 4.96 0.52 -15.89
CA ALA A 119 4.22 -0.18 -14.85
C ALA A 119 5.13 -0.59 -13.68
N VAL A 120 6.33 -1.12 -13.94
CA VAL A 120 7.34 -1.38 -12.90
C VAL A 120 7.64 -0.12 -12.11
N LEU A 121 7.99 0.98 -12.81
CA LEU A 121 8.32 2.25 -12.15
C LEU A 121 7.12 2.85 -11.39
N ALA A 122 5.89 2.65 -11.86
CA ALA A 122 4.70 3.10 -11.14
C ALA A 122 4.49 2.34 -9.83
N GLY A 123 4.74 1.04 -9.82
CA GLY A 123 4.74 0.23 -8.60
C GLY A 123 5.83 0.67 -7.62
N ASP A 124 7.06 0.81 -8.09
CA ASP A 124 8.21 1.29 -7.29
C ASP A 124 7.93 2.67 -6.69
N GLY A 125 7.36 3.58 -7.50
CA GLY A 125 6.96 4.91 -7.08
C GLY A 125 5.90 4.87 -5.97
N LEU A 126 4.84 4.08 -6.12
CA LEU A 126 3.80 3.92 -5.11
C LEU A 126 4.35 3.35 -3.79
N LEU A 127 5.20 2.32 -3.87
CA LEU A 127 5.82 1.71 -2.68
C LEU A 127 6.70 2.72 -1.94
N THR A 128 7.58 3.41 -2.68
CA THR A 128 8.52 4.37 -2.09
C THR A 128 7.78 5.58 -1.49
N GLU A 129 6.79 6.13 -2.22
CA GLU A 129 5.99 7.25 -1.75
C GLU A 129 5.11 6.89 -0.54
N ALA A 130 4.72 5.62 -0.36
CA ALA A 130 4.01 5.19 0.83
C ALA A 130 4.85 5.41 2.10
N PHE A 131 6.12 5.04 2.09
CA PHE A 131 7.04 5.31 3.21
C PHE A 131 7.37 6.80 3.33
N GLY A 132 7.51 7.51 2.20
CA GLY A 132 7.63 8.97 2.18
C GLY A 132 6.44 9.65 2.85
N LEU A 133 5.20 9.21 2.58
CA LEU A 133 3.99 9.71 3.22
C LEU A 133 4.00 9.48 4.73
N LEU A 134 4.30 8.25 5.18
CA LEU A 134 4.40 7.91 6.61
C LEU A 134 5.46 8.74 7.33
N ALA A 135 6.56 9.08 6.66
CA ALA A 135 7.62 9.88 7.24
C ALA A 135 7.26 11.36 7.36
N ARG A 136 6.57 11.96 6.37
CA ARG A 136 6.24 13.39 6.36
C ARG A 136 4.90 13.72 7.04
N GLU A 137 3.92 12.81 7.02
CA GLU A 137 2.58 13.06 7.55
C GLU A 137 2.22 12.13 8.73
N PRO A 138 1.41 12.60 9.70
CA PRO A 138 1.11 14.01 9.92
C PRO A 138 2.38 14.78 10.32
N VAL A 139 2.43 16.06 10.00
CA VAL A 139 3.53 16.92 10.46
C VAL A 139 3.51 16.96 11.99
N ALA A 140 4.65 16.64 12.61
CA ALA A 140 4.74 16.53 14.05
C ALA A 140 6.07 17.08 14.58
N LEU A 141 5.97 17.90 15.63
CA LEU A 141 7.10 18.36 16.44
C LEU A 141 7.14 17.67 17.82
N ASP A 142 6.03 17.05 18.23
CA ASP A 142 5.95 16.27 19.46
C ASP A 142 6.79 14.98 19.36
N PRO A 143 7.81 14.79 20.21
CA PRO A 143 8.67 13.60 20.20
C PRO A 143 7.90 12.27 20.33
N ALA A 144 6.81 12.24 21.09
CA ALA A 144 6.00 11.04 21.26
C ALA A 144 5.28 10.67 19.97
N LEU A 145 4.78 11.65 19.21
CA LEU A 145 4.17 11.40 17.90
C LEU A 145 5.22 11.00 16.87
N VAL A 146 6.40 11.61 16.88
CA VAL A 146 7.53 11.20 16.00
C VAL A 146 7.93 9.76 16.28
N ALA A 147 8.05 9.35 17.53
CA ALA A 147 8.38 7.96 17.90
C ALA A 147 7.29 6.98 17.42
N ARG A 148 6.00 7.32 17.53
CA ARG A 148 4.89 6.51 17.00
C ARG A 148 4.94 6.39 15.49
N LYS A 149 5.24 7.48 14.75
CA LYS A 149 5.43 7.45 13.31
C LYS A 149 6.54 6.49 12.88
N LEU A 150 7.72 6.57 13.52
CA LEU A 150 8.83 5.65 13.24
C LEU A 150 8.44 4.19 13.50
N ARG A 151 7.71 3.92 14.58
CA ARG A 151 7.20 2.58 14.86
C ARG A 151 6.20 2.12 13.77
N THR A 152 5.32 2.99 13.30
CA THR A 152 4.39 2.69 12.20
C THR A 152 5.14 2.36 10.92
N VAL A 153 6.18 3.12 10.56
CA VAL A 153 7.05 2.84 9.42
C VAL A 153 7.68 1.45 9.55
N ALA A 154 8.23 1.11 10.73
CA ALA A 154 8.84 -0.20 10.95
C ALA A 154 7.84 -1.36 10.80
N ILE A 155 6.65 -1.24 11.41
CA ILE A 155 5.58 -2.27 11.32
C ILE A 155 5.14 -2.46 9.87
N VAL A 156 4.92 -1.37 9.13
CA VAL A 156 4.49 -1.44 7.72
C VAL A 156 5.60 -2.03 6.85
N ALA A 157 6.87 -1.67 7.10
CA ALA A 157 8.01 -2.19 6.35
C ALA A 157 8.19 -3.71 6.58
N GLU A 158 8.02 -4.18 7.81
CA GLU A 158 8.07 -5.60 8.14
C GLU A 158 6.92 -6.36 7.45
N ALA A 159 5.69 -5.87 7.58
CA ALA A 159 4.51 -6.52 7.00
C ALA A 159 4.51 -6.53 5.46
N ALA A 160 5.01 -5.48 4.81
CA ALA A 160 5.10 -5.40 3.35
C ALA A 160 6.38 -6.02 2.78
N GLY A 161 7.41 -6.22 3.59
CA GLY A 161 8.76 -6.59 3.19
C GLY A 161 8.95 -8.08 2.90
N ALA A 162 10.23 -8.49 2.88
CA ALA A 162 10.66 -9.85 2.51
C ALA A 162 10.15 -10.95 3.44
N ALA A 163 9.90 -10.65 4.71
CA ALA A 163 9.30 -11.59 5.67
C ALA A 163 7.76 -11.56 5.65
N GLY A 164 7.16 -10.60 4.96
CA GLY A 164 5.71 -10.40 4.84
C GLY A 164 5.20 -10.63 3.42
N MET A 165 4.53 -9.61 2.87
CA MET A 165 3.83 -9.68 1.58
C MET A 165 4.76 -10.07 0.41
N VAL A 166 5.92 -9.43 0.28
CA VAL A 166 6.89 -9.76 -0.80
C VAL A 166 7.38 -11.21 -0.68
N GLY A 167 7.63 -11.68 0.55
CA GLY A 167 7.99 -13.09 0.78
C GLY A 167 6.87 -14.05 0.40
N GLY A 168 5.61 -13.68 0.66
CA GLY A 168 4.42 -14.43 0.22
C GLY A 168 4.39 -14.59 -1.31
N HIS A 169 4.54 -13.50 -2.07
CA HIS A 169 4.59 -13.56 -3.55
C HIS A 169 5.73 -14.45 -4.06
N ALA A 170 6.90 -14.40 -3.42
CA ALA A 170 8.01 -15.28 -3.80
C ALA A 170 7.68 -16.77 -3.56
N LEU A 171 6.95 -17.11 -2.49
CA LEU A 171 6.48 -18.46 -2.22
C LEU A 171 5.38 -18.90 -3.22
N ASP A 172 4.50 -18.00 -3.63
CA ASP A 172 3.49 -18.28 -4.64
C ASP A 172 4.13 -18.59 -6.00
N LEU A 173 5.11 -17.79 -6.44
CA LEU A 173 5.90 -18.06 -7.65
C LEU A 173 6.63 -19.40 -7.57
N ALA A 174 7.22 -19.74 -6.41
CA ALA A 174 7.90 -21.02 -6.21
C ALA A 174 6.91 -22.20 -6.28
N ALA A 175 5.73 -22.06 -5.68
CA ALA A 175 4.68 -23.07 -5.72
C ALA A 175 4.10 -23.27 -7.13
N ALA A 176 4.06 -22.19 -7.94
CA ALA A 176 3.66 -22.23 -9.35
C ALA A 176 4.76 -22.77 -10.29
N GLY A 177 5.97 -23.06 -9.79
CA GLY A 177 7.10 -23.49 -10.61
C GLY A 177 7.71 -22.41 -11.51
N GLN A 178 7.46 -21.16 -11.20
CA GLN A 178 7.90 -19.99 -11.97
C GLN A 178 9.26 -19.44 -11.53
N VAL A 179 9.91 -20.11 -10.58
CA VAL A 179 11.27 -19.74 -10.14
C VAL A 179 12.32 -20.61 -10.84
N GLY A 180 13.42 -19.99 -11.31
CA GLY A 180 14.56 -20.73 -11.83
C GLY A 180 15.23 -21.61 -10.76
N ALA A 181 16.05 -22.57 -11.19
CA ALA A 181 16.86 -23.35 -10.26
C ALA A 181 17.70 -22.41 -9.38
N ALA A 182 17.64 -22.58 -8.07
CA ALA A 182 18.49 -21.80 -7.18
C ALA A 182 19.96 -21.95 -7.59
N PRO A 183 20.75 -20.87 -7.64
CA PRO A 183 22.17 -20.98 -7.89
C PRO A 183 22.79 -21.90 -6.82
N PRO A 184 23.81 -22.70 -7.17
CA PRO A 184 24.45 -23.58 -6.20
C PRO A 184 24.93 -22.75 -5.01
N THR A 185 24.54 -23.17 -3.81
CA THR A 185 24.98 -22.51 -2.57
C THR A 185 26.51 -22.53 -2.53
N PRO A 186 27.19 -21.38 -2.36
CA PRO A 186 28.61 -21.36 -2.18
C PRO A 186 29.03 -22.33 -1.05
N PRO A 187 30.08 -23.09 -1.19
CA PRO A 187 30.49 -24.13 -0.20
C PRO A 187 30.71 -23.54 1.21
N ASP A 188 30.98 -22.25 1.31
CA ASP A 188 31.25 -21.56 2.57
C ASP A 188 30.10 -20.64 3.02
N ALA A 189 28.91 -20.74 2.43
CA ALA A 189 27.77 -19.91 2.87
C ALA A 189 27.30 -20.35 4.26
N PRO A 190 27.14 -19.42 5.22
CA PRO A 190 26.58 -19.74 6.51
C PRO A 190 25.14 -20.25 6.34
N PRO A 191 24.69 -21.22 7.17
CA PRO A 191 23.33 -21.71 7.10
C PRO A 191 22.35 -20.55 7.32
N LEU A 192 21.28 -20.53 6.51
CA LEU A 192 20.19 -19.56 6.71
C LEU A 192 19.65 -19.71 8.13
N PRO A 193 19.39 -18.60 8.83
CA PRO A 193 18.74 -18.66 10.14
C PRO A 193 17.39 -19.38 10.01
N ALA A 194 17.10 -20.28 10.95
CA ALA A 194 15.81 -20.94 11.00
C ALA A 194 14.72 -19.86 11.13
N MET A 195 13.70 -19.93 10.28
CA MET A 195 12.54 -19.04 10.40
C MET A 195 11.87 -19.30 11.77
N PRO A 196 11.56 -18.26 12.53
CA PRO A 196 10.78 -18.42 13.75
C PRO A 196 9.40 -19.00 13.42
N PRO A 197 8.82 -19.80 14.34
CA PRO A 197 7.50 -20.40 14.17
C PRO A 197 6.38 -19.39 14.11
#